data_26145b3b25a2366e0a4d09b7bbf97bec
#
_entry.id   26145b3b25a2366e0a4d09b7bbf97bec
#
_cell.length_a   1.000
_cell.length_b   1.000
_cell.length_c   1.000
_cell.angle_alpha   90.00
_cell.angle_beta   90.00
_cell.angle_gamma   90.00
#
_symmetry.space_group_name_H-M   'P 1'
#
loop_
_entity.id
_entity.type
_entity.pdbx_description
1 polymer ?
#
loop_
_entity_poly.entity_id
_entity_poly.type
_entity_poly.pdbx_seq_one_letter_code
_entity_poly.pdbx_strand_id
1 'polypeptide(L)'
;MSDTRASQQGLNMRSMHVGVVGPALAALLGLGCGLKALPTAGSQFGRSGGQAGLGGQSQGAGGQTVGTGGRTMGSGGQTTGTGGQTMGTGGQMTESGGQTAGSGGRTAASGGQTTGSGGQTAGSAGRTAGSGGQTTGSGGQTAGSGGQTAGSGGQTAGSGGQTAGSAGRTTGSGGQTTGSGGVSGTGGKSTPTGGASTGGSSGSAGASGAGVTINGKFVPKDNAIVFIHFGHSNMRGAATTPTTLTPYFYNTEDGLWSYKGSFTLAKEPTAPQAGYTSAGPGMAILHSARGAVASTSDVQFISVGYGQGSATTVDYQKSGTYYPVFMGWAGQLKGNVTFGAIVIMLGVTDGEHLASNLVPGFPTRVVQIVSDIRADLGEPNLPVLFCDFEQNATGQYAITGAYGTVMVPLIKQLPGLISNLVLVPTDGIEMQDNHHFDLQGHKDWAGRVISLMQSNNWFPWK
;
A
#
# COMPACT_ATOMS: atom_id res chain seq x y z
N MET A 1 -34.67 -47.13 39.07
CA MET A 1 -35.14 -46.44 40.27
C MET A 1 -34.59 -45.07 40.27
N SER A 2 -35.50 -44.16 39.99
CA SER A 2 -35.69 -42.78 40.48
C SER A 2 -34.60 -41.80 40.04
N ASP A 3 -34.87 -40.67 39.56
CA ASP A 3 -36.02 -39.86 39.21
C ASP A 3 -35.46 -38.47 38.84
N THR A 4 -35.82 -38.02 37.70
CA THR A 4 -36.22 -36.69 37.24
C THR A 4 -36.04 -35.49 38.18
N ARG A 5 -35.49 -34.38 37.65
CA ARG A 5 -36.18 -33.08 37.70
C ARG A 5 -35.61 -32.07 36.67
N ALA A 6 -36.45 -31.73 35.71
CA ALA A 6 -36.35 -30.56 34.87
C ALA A 6 -36.68 -29.29 35.69
N SER A 7 -35.95 -28.21 35.48
CA SER A 7 -36.40 -26.87 35.85
C SER A 7 -36.37 -25.97 34.60
N GLN A 8 -37.57 -25.69 34.09
CA GLN A 8 -37.85 -24.58 33.18
C GLN A 8 -37.70 -23.28 33.96
N GLN A 9 -36.89 -22.37 33.43
CA GLN A 9 -36.99 -20.94 33.79
C GLN A 9 -37.32 -20.14 32.53
N GLY A 10 -38.46 -19.46 32.63
CA GLY A 10 -39.10 -18.73 31.58
C GLY A 10 -38.33 -17.48 31.14
N LEU A 11 -38.29 -17.28 29.85
CA LEU A 11 -37.85 -16.03 29.22
C LEU A 11 -38.98 -15.00 29.28
N ASN A 12 -38.72 -13.92 29.96
CA ASN A 12 -39.50 -12.68 29.86
C ASN A 12 -39.12 -11.91 28.60
N MET A 13 -39.98 -11.94 27.61
CA MET A 13 -39.91 -11.00 26.47
C MET A 13 -40.42 -9.64 26.91
N ARG A 14 -39.54 -8.68 26.96
CA ARG A 14 -39.93 -7.24 26.99
C ARG A 14 -39.98 -6.73 25.55
N SER A 15 -41.18 -6.47 25.11
CA SER A 15 -41.55 -5.74 23.92
C SER A 15 -40.96 -4.31 23.99
N MET A 16 -40.07 -3.94 23.06
CA MET A 16 -39.71 -2.56 22.85
C MET A 16 -40.51 -1.97 21.68
N HIS A 17 -41.30 -0.97 22.00
CA HIS A 17 -42.08 -0.17 21.06
C HIS A 17 -41.16 0.61 20.13
N VAL A 18 -41.37 0.45 18.86
CA VAL A 18 -40.80 1.31 17.81
C VAL A 18 -41.66 2.56 17.70
N GLY A 19 -41.13 3.68 18.14
CA GLY A 19 -41.76 4.99 17.97
C GLY A 19 -41.49 5.53 16.55
N VAL A 20 -42.52 5.61 15.75
CA VAL A 20 -42.53 6.30 14.46
C VAL A 20 -42.63 7.79 14.73
N VAL A 21 -41.60 8.58 14.38
CA VAL A 21 -41.65 10.06 14.38
C VAL A 21 -41.87 10.51 12.94
N GLY A 22 -43.05 11.05 12.70
CA GLY A 22 -43.45 11.67 11.45
C GLY A 22 -42.87 13.07 11.24
N PRO A 23 -42.82 13.57 10.01
CA PRO A 23 -42.21 14.86 9.69
C PRO A 23 -43.18 16.01 10.04
N ALA A 24 -42.73 16.92 10.86
CA ALA A 24 -43.40 18.20 11.10
C ALA A 24 -42.96 19.22 10.06
N LEU A 25 -43.92 19.62 9.21
CA LEU A 25 -43.85 20.73 8.30
C LEU A 25 -44.03 22.03 9.11
N ALA A 26 -43.01 22.86 9.21
CA ALA A 26 -43.13 24.21 9.75
C ALA A 26 -42.79 25.25 8.68
N ALA A 27 -43.83 25.89 8.18
CA ALA A 27 -43.72 27.12 7.44
C ALA A 27 -43.48 28.27 8.42
N LEU A 28 -42.44 29.09 8.20
CA LEU A 28 -42.31 30.40 8.86
C LEU A 28 -41.96 31.47 7.82
N LEU A 29 -42.85 32.43 7.77
CA LEU A 29 -42.86 33.64 6.98
C LEU A 29 -41.69 34.57 7.28
N GLY A 30 -41.24 35.20 6.25
CA GLY A 30 -40.52 36.43 6.02
C GLY A 30 -40.06 37.33 7.16
N LEU A 31 -38.77 37.59 7.15
CA LEU A 31 -38.22 38.90 7.56
C LEU A 31 -37.04 39.17 6.61
N GLY A 32 -37.21 40.17 5.78
CA GLY A 32 -36.18 40.65 4.87
C GLY A 32 -35.05 41.31 5.64
N CYS A 33 -33.87 40.76 5.51
CA CYS A 33 -32.62 41.45 5.75
C CYS A 33 -31.73 41.23 4.52
N GLY A 34 -31.33 42.33 3.92
CA GLY A 34 -30.58 42.41 2.69
C GLY A 34 -29.27 41.62 2.81
N LEU A 35 -29.23 40.44 2.22
CA LEU A 35 -28.03 39.76 1.91
C LEU A 35 -27.39 40.45 0.69
N LYS A 36 -26.32 41.22 0.96
CA LYS A 36 -25.39 41.60 -0.09
C LYS A 36 -24.93 40.31 -0.77
N ALA A 37 -25.25 40.18 -2.04
CA ALA A 37 -24.79 39.10 -2.87
C ALA A 37 -23.26 38.96 -2.77
N LEU A 38 -22.80 37.84 -2.24
CA LEU A 38 -21.42 37.43 -2.40
C LEU A 38 -21.15 37.29 -3.90
N PRO A 39 -20.04 37.82 -4.42
CA PRO A 39 -19.73 37.70 -5.82
C PRO A 39 -19.57 36.21 -6.15
N THR A 40 -20.43 35.71 -6.99
CA THR A 40 -20.25 34.43 -7.70
C THR A 40 -18.85 34.45 -8.30
N ALA A 41 -18.02 33.43 -7.96
CA ALA A 41 -16.72 33.24 -8.56
C ALA A 41 -16.90 33.00 -10.07
N GLY A 42 -16.88 34.08 -10.82
CA GLY A 42 -16.91 34.04 -12.29
C GLY A 42 -15.59 33.48 -12.79
N SER A 43 -15.66 32.41 -13.58
CA SER A 43 -14.56 31.91 -14.37
C SER A 43 -14.17 33.00 -15.40
N GLN A 44 -13.13 33.76 -15.10
CA GLN A 44 -12.58 34.69 -16.08
C GLN A 44 -11.67 33.95 -17.07
N PHE A 45 -12.12 33.80 -18.30
CA PHE A 45 -11.31 33.36 -19.42
C PHE A 45 -10.42 34.50 -19.91
N GLY A 46 -9.15 34.19 -20.04
CA GLY A 46 -7.96 34.88 -20.31
C GLY A 46 -7.92 36.08 -21.23
N ARG A 47 -7.20 37.07 -20.80
CA ARG A 47 -6.40 37.99 -21.67
C ARG A 47 -4.91 37.78 -21.34
N SER A 48 -4.08 37.85 -22.38
CA SER A 48 -2.62 37.88 -22.26
C SER A 48 -2.19 39.11 -21.45
N GLY A 49 -2.04 38.94 -20.15
CA GLY A 49 -1.68 39.96 -19.18
C GLY A 49 -1.87 39.42 -17.78
N GLY A 50 -1.03 39.78 -16.83
CA GLY A 50 -0.99 39.18 -15.49
C GLY A 50 -2.34 39.12 -14.79
N GLN A 51 -2.69 37.98 -14.24
CA GLN A 51 -3.86 37.77 -13.40
C GLN A 51 -3.46 37.45 -11.96
N ALA A 52 -4.11 38.12 -11.01
CA ALA A 52 -4.01 37.80 -9.59
C ALA A 52 -5.38 37.35 -9.07
N GLY A 53 -5.43 36.17 -8.39
CA GLY A 53 -6.65 35.62 -7.79
C GLY A 53 -6.46 35.27 -6.33
N LEU A 54 -7.44 35.63 -5.49
CA LEU A 54 -7.52 35.28 -4.08
C LEU A 54 -8.63 34.24 -3.90
N GLY A 55 -8.28 33.00 -3.55
CA GLY A 55 -9.21 31.88 -3.38
C GLY A 55 -9.90 31.45 -4.68
N GLY A 56 -10.20 30.19 -4.85
CA GLY A 56 -10.84 29.67 -6.06
C GLY A 56 -9.84 29.23 -7.15
N GLN A 57 -10.19 29.46 -8.42
CA GLN A 57 -9.38 29.03 -9.57
C GLN A 57 -8.82 30.23 -10.34
N SER A 58 -7.52 30.26 -10.54
CA SER A 58 -6.83 31.23 -11.41
C SER A 58 -6.24 30.51 -12.63
N GLN A 59 -6.53 30.99 -13.83
CA GLN A 59 -6.01 30.44 -15.09
C GLN A 59 -5.37 31.53 -15.93
N GLY A 60 -4.18 31.24 -16.47
CA GLY A 60 -3.46 32.16 -17.35
C GLY A 60 -2.72 31.43 -18.47
N ALA A 61 -2.74 32.03 -19.69
CA ALA A 61 -1.97 31.55 -20.83
C ALA A 61 -0.98 32.64 -21.25
N GLY A 62 0.32 32.41 -21.05
CA GLY A 62 1.36 33.41 -21.23
C GLY A 62 1.36 34.51 -20.16
N GLY A 63 2.44 35.25 -20.03
CA GLY A 63 2.55 36.31 -19.02
C GLY A 63 2.72 35.81 -17.57
N GLN A 64 2.17 36.57 -16.62
CA GLN A 64 2.27 36.25 -15.20
C GLN A 64 0.90 35.82 -14.63
N THR A 65 0.86 34.69 -13.93
CA THR A 65 -0.33 34.21 -13.21
C THR A 65 0.03 34.09 -11.74
N VAL A 66 -0.74 34.78 -10.87
CA VAL A 66 -0.53 34.72 -9.43
C VAL A 66 -1.81 34.24 -8.75
N GLY A 67 -1.72 33.25 -7.87
CA GLY A 67 -2.85 32.74 -7.11
C GLY A 67 -2.50 32.55 -5.63
N THR A 68 -3.45 32.86 -4.76
CA THR A 68 -3.33 32.65 -3.32
C THR A 68 -4.49 31.76 -2.85
N GLY A 69 -4.21 30.57 -2.37
CA GLY A 69 -5.22 29.54 -2.04
C GLY A 69 -5.90 28.97 -3.28
N GLY A 70 -6.51 27.81 -3.17
CA GLY A 70 -7.24 27.20 -4.27
C GLY A 70 -6.34 26.60 -5.36
N ARG A 71 -6.75 26.73 -6.63
CA ARG A 71 -6.02 26.14 -7.78
C ARG A 71 -5.54 27.23 -8.72
N THR A 72 -4.24 27.22 -9.00
CA THR A 72 -3.61 28.09 -9.97
C THR A 72 -3.10 27.28 -11.16
N MET A 73 -3.50 27.63 -12.37
CA MET A 73 -3.08 26.97 -13.61
C MET A 73 -2.46 27.99 -14.56
N GLY A 74 -1.29 27.65 -15.11
CA GLY A 74 -0.61 28.48 -16.08
C GLY A 74 -0.04 27.70 -17.24
N SER A 75 -0.10 28.24 -18.46
CA SER A 75 0.59 27.67 -19.62
C SER A 75 1.52 28.74 -20.22
N GLY A 76 2.82 28.47 -20.19
CA GLY A 76 3.85 29.46 -20.54
C GLY A 76 4.00 30.58 -19.51
N GLY A 77 5.03 31.38 -19.62
CA GLY A 77 5.25 32.51 -18.72
C GLY A 77 5.65 32.15 -17.29
N GLN A 78 5.21 32.95 -16.33
CA GLN A 78 5.49 32.77 -14.90
C GLN A 78 4.19 32.46 -14.15
N THR A 79 4.19 31.40 -13.35
CA THR A 79 3.04 31.06 -12.50
C THR A 79 3.51 31.01 -11.05
N THR A 80 2.90 31.80 -10.19
CA THR A 80 3.23 31.86 -8.76
C THR A 80 1.99 31.51 -7.94
N GLY A 81 2.11 30.54 -7.04
CA GLY A 81 1.07 30.13 -6.13
C GLY A 81 1.50 30.29 -4.66
N THR A 82 0.50 30.45 -3.77
CA THR A 82 0.73 30.41 -2.33
C THR A 82 -0.38 29.60 -1.70
N GLY A 83 -0.06 28.41 -1.18
CA GLY A 83 -1.02 27.44 -0.67
C GLY A 83 -1.95 26.85 -1.74
N GLY A 84 -2.41 25.65 -1.58
CA GLY A 84 -3.30 25.02 -2.54
C GLY A 84 -2.58 24.18 -3.60
N GLN A 85 -3.03 24.26 -4.85
CA GLN A 85 -2.50 23.50 -5.98
C GLN A 85 -2.05 24.43 -7.12
N THR A 86 -0.81 24.31 -7.53
CA THR A 86 -0.29 25.04 -8.69
C THR A 86 0.09 24.05 -9.78
N MET A 87 -0.46 24.22 -10.97
CA MET A 87 -0.17 23.39 -12.13
C MET A 87 0.23 24.25 -13.33
N GLY A 88 1.19 23.76 -14.13
CA GLY A 88 1.58 24.51 -15.31
C GLY A 88 2.34 23.70 -16.35
N THR A 89 2.33 24.22 -17.58
CA THR A 89 3.06 23.67 -18.72
C THR A 89 3.97 24.74 -19.31
N GLY A 90 5.26 24.48 -19.36
CA GLY A 90 6.27 25.45 -19.82
C GLY A 90 6.50 26.61 -18.82
N GLY A 91 7.49 27.40 -19.07
CA GLY A 91 7.81 28.60 -18.27
C GLY A 91 8.39 28.32 -16.88
N GLN A 92 8.12 29.22 -15.94
CA GLN A 92 8.58 29.14 -14.56
C GLN A 92 7.40 29.04 -13.60
N MET A 93 7.47 28.08 -12.69
CA MET A 93 6.49 27.95 -11.63
C MET A 93 7.14 28.05 -10.26
N THR A 94 6.50 28.81 -9.37
CA THR A 94 6.93 28.96 -7.98
C THR A 94 5.74 28.80 -7.05
N GLU A 95 5.90 28.00 -6.00
CA GLU A 95 4.86 27.74 -5.02
C GLU A 95 5.42 27.84 -3.59
N SER A 96 4.62 28.38 -2.68
CA SER A 96 4.89 28.36 -1.25
C SER A 96 3.82 27.58 -0.54
N GLY A 97 4.11 26.36 -0.10
CA GLY A 97 3.16 25.42 0.52
C GLY A 97 2.23 24.77 -0.50
N GLY A 98 1.70 23.60 -0.18
CA GLY A 98 0.75 22.91 -1.05
C GLY A 98 1.37 21.95 -2.06
N GLN A 99 0.73 21.81 -3.22
CA GLN A 99 1.14 20.87 -4.27
C GLN A 99 1.48 21.61 -5.56
N THR A 100 2.63 21.30 -6.13
CA THR A 100 3.09 21.87 -7.40
C THR A 100 3.31 20.78 -8.42
N ALA A 101 2.70 20.91 -9.59
CA ALA A 101 2.94 20.01 -10.71
C ALA A 101 3.29 20.81 -11.99
N GLY A 102 4.43 20.46 -12.60
CA GLY A 102 4.91 21.15 -13.80
C GLY A 102 5.41 20.23 -14.89
N SER A 103 5.16 20.57 -16.14
CA SER A 103 5.78 19.91 -17.28
C SER A 103 6.54 20.91 -18.14
N GLY A 104 7.83 20.66 -18.34
CA GLY A 104 8.75 21.58 -19.01
C GLY A 104 9.15 22.79 -18.14
N GLY A 105 10.19 23.48 -18.52
CA GLY A 105 10.65 24.69 -17.84
C GLY A 105 11.24 24.47 -16.45
N ARG A 106 10.93 25.39 -15.52
CA ARG A 106 11.44 25.35 -14.14
C ARG A 106 10.27 25.27 -13.15
N THR A 107 10.33 24.32 -12.26
CA THR A 107 9.36 24.15 -11.17
C THR A 107 10.08 24.29 -9.84
N ALA A 108 9.68 25.24 -9.00
CA ALA A 108 10.25 25.44 -7.68
C ALA A 108 9.16 25.49 -6.62
N ALA A 109 9.34 24.80 -5.50
CA ALA A 109 8.42 24.91 -4.37
C ALA A 109 9.13 24.88 -3.03
N SER A 110 8.58 25.60 -2.07
CA SER A 110 8.96 25.52 -0.66
C SER A 110 7.81 24.92 0.15
N GLY A 111 8.01 23.74 0.71
CA GLY A 111 6.99 22.96 1.43
C GLY A 111 6.13 22.07 0.52
N GLY A 112 5.47 21.11 1.11
CA GLY A 112 4.51 20.24 0.42
C GLY A 112 5.10 19.24 -0.57
N GLN A 113 4.44 19.07 -1.70
CA GLN A 113 4.82 18.15 -2.76
C GLN A 113 5.12 18.87 -4.07
N THR A 114 6.25 18.55 -4.66
CA THR A 114 6.67 19.12 -5.95
C THR A 114 6.86 17.99 -6.95
N THR A 115 6.19 18.05 -8.09
CA THR A 115 6.37 17.10 -9.20
C THR A 115 6.69 17.85 -10.48
N GLY A 116 7.73 17.41 -11.17
CA GLY A 116 8.11 18.02 -12.45
C GLY A 116 8.48 16.97 -13.50
N SER A 117 8.10 17.20 -14.76
CA SER A 117 8.55 16.39 -15.89
C SER A 117 9.27 17.29 -16.91
N GLY A 118 10.51 16.97 -17.22
CA GLY A 118 11.40 17.80 -18.04
C GLY A 118 11.95 19.02 -17.28
N GLY A 119 12.96 19.63 -17.81
CA GLY A 119 13.53 20.87 -17.25
C GLY A 119 14.17 20.74 -15.87
N GLN A 120 13.90 21.71 -15.01
CA GLN A 120 14.45 21.77 -13.66
C GLN A 120 13.33 21.70 -12.62
N THR A 121 13.46 20.80 -11.65
CA THR A 121 12.56 20.68 -10.52
C THR A 121 13.30 20.90 -9.22
N ALA A 122 12.90 21.87 -8.42
CA ALA A 122 13.50 22.19 -7.13
C ALA A 122 12.46 22.21 -6.01
N GLY A 123 12.75 21.58 -4.89
CA GLY A 123 11.87 21.59 -3.72
C GLY A 123 12.64 21.71 -2.41
N SER A 124 12.16 22.53 -1.50
CA SER A 124 12.66 22.59 -0.13
C SER A 124 11.58 22.13 0.84
N ALA A 125 11.90 21.14 1.64
CA ALA A 125 11.01 20.41 2.54
C ALA A 125 9.90 19.59 1.82
N GLY A 126 9.52 18.48 2.42
CA GLY A 126 8.49 17.59 1.89
C GLY A 126 9.01 16.61 0.83
N ARG A 127 8.29 16.46 -0.27
CA ARG A 127 8.62 15.50 -1.34
C ARG A 127 8.86 16.21 -2.66
N THR A 128 9.98 15.91 -3.28
CA THR A 128 10.31 16.41 -4.62
C THR A 128 10.48 15.23 -5.57
N ALA A 129 9.72 15.19 -6.66
CA ALA A 129 9.83 14.16 -7.69
C ALA A 129 10.05 14.81 -9.07
N GLY A 130 11.02 14.31 -9.84
CA GLY A 130 11.29 14.81 -11.18
C GLY A 130 11.58 13.69 -12.17
N SER A 131 11.12 13.84 -13.40
CA SER A 131 11.47 12.95 -14.51
C SER A 131 12.11 13.74 -15.64
N GLY A 132 13.31 13.37 -16.02
CA GLY A 132 14.16 14.13 -16.95
C GLY A 132 14.82 15.37 -16.33
N GLY A 133 15.81 15.89 -16.97
CA GLY A 133 16.48 17.14 -16.56
C GLY A 133 17.18 17.08 -15.19
N GLN A 134 17.01 18.12 -14.40
CA GLN A 134 17.61 18.24 -13.07
C GLN A 134 16.55 18.25 -11.97
N THR A 135 16.74 17.43 -10.96
CA THR A 135 15.89 17.40 -9.76
C THR A 135 16.73 17.74 -8.53
N THR A 136 16.36 18.76 -7.78
CA THR A 136 17.06 19.18 -6.57
C THR A 136 16.07 19.25 -5.40
N GLY A 137 16.39 18.62 -4.27
CA GLY A 137 15.58 18.67 -3.07
C GLY A 137 16.41 18.95 -1.82
N SER A 138 15.91 19.77 -0.91
CA SER A 138 16.49 19.95 0.41
C SER A 138 15.47 19.58 1.49
N GLY A 139 15.79 18.61 2.31
CA GLY A 139 14.87 18.03 3.30
C GLY A 139 13.93 16.96 2.71
N GLY A 140 13.38 16.13 3.54
CA GLY A 140 12.40 15.12 3.14
C GLY A 140 12.88 14.08 2.13
N GLN A 141 12.10 13.87 1.09
CA GLN A 141 12.37 12.87 0.04
C GLN A 141 12.57 13.54 -1.32
N THR A 142 13.65 13.18 -1.99
CA THR A 142 13.93 13.60 -3.37
C THR A 142 14.01 12.36 -4.26
N ALA A 143 13.23 12.30 -5.33
CA ALA A 143 13.26 11.24 -6.31
C ALA A 143 13.42 11.80 -7.73
N GLY A 144 14.32 11.22 -8.51
CA GLY A 144 14.53 11.62 -9.90
C GLY A 144 14.71 10.44 -10.83
N SER A 145 14.17 10.53 -12.04
CA SER A 145 14.41 9.55 -13.11
C SER A 145 14.99 10.24 -14.33
N GLY A 146 16.13 9.81 -14.77
CA GLY A 146 16.92 10.47 -15.82
C GLY A 146 17.68 11.71 -15.31
N GLY A 147 18.62 12.18 -16.06
CA GLY A 147 19.37 13.40 -15.78
C GLY A 147 20.16 13.42 -14.46
N GLN A 148 20.07 14.52 -13.73
CA GLN A 148 20.77 14.71 -12.46
C GLN A 148 19.77 14.83 -11.29
N THR A 149 20.02 14.10 -10.24
CA THR A 149 19.25 14.18 -8.99
C THR A 149 20.16 14.57 -7.85
N ALA A 150 19.87 15.65 -7.15
CA ALA A 150 20.61 16.09 -5.98
C ALA A 150 19.69 16.28 -4.78
N GLY A 151 20.07 15.74 -3.62
CA GLY A 151 19.31 15.88 -2.39
C GLY A 151 20.19 16.22 -1.19
N SER A 152 19.73 17.11 -0.32
CA SER A 152 20.37 17.39 0.95
C SER A 152 19.38 17.12 2.09
N GLY A 153 19.72 16.19 2.96
CA GLY A 153 18.84 15.70 4.02
C GLY A 153 17.88 14.59 3.57
N GLY A 154 17.39 13.81 4.49
CA GLY A 154 16.41 12.77 4.23
C GLY A 154 16.85 11.67 3.28
N GLN A 155 16.00 11.35 2.31
CA GLN A 155 16.25 10.29 1.33
C GLN A 155 16.34 10.86 -0.08
N THR A 156 17.39 10.45 -0.80
CA THR A 156 17.57 10.80 -2.22
C THR A 156 17.58 9.53 -3.05
N ALA A 157 16.72 9.43 -4.04
CA ALA A 157 16.65 8.30 -4.96
C ALA A 157 16.76 8.78 -6.41
N GLY A 158 17.61 8.13 -7.21
CA GLY A 158 17.75 8.45 -8.62
C GLY A 158 17.84 7.20 -9.48
N SER A 159 17.21 7.22 -10.65
CA SER A 159 17.36 6.18 -11.67
C SER A 159 17.87 6.78 -12.98
N GLY A 160 18.99 6.28 -13.45
CA GLY A 160 19.71 6.86 -14.59
C GLY A 160 20.50 8.13 -14.22
N GLY A 161 21.45 8.50 -15.03
CA GLY A 161 22.23 9.73 -14.85
C GLY A 161 23.09 9.80 -13.58
N GLN A 162 23.12 10.97 -12.96
CA GLN A 162 23.90 11.20 -11.74
C GLN A 162 23.00 11.46 -10.54
N THR A 163 23.29 10.78 -9.44
CA THR A 163 22.59 10.96 -8.16
C THR A 163 23.57 11.41 -7.10
N ALA A 164 23.31 12.55 -6.46
CA ALA A 164 24.13 13.08 -5.39
C ALA A 164 23.27 13.33 -4.14
N GLY A 165 23.73 12.90 -2.97
CA GLY A 165 23.04 13.12 -1.72
C GLY A 165 24.00 13.52 -0.60
N SER A 166 23.64 14.54 0.19
CA SER A 166 24.35 14.90 1.40
C SER A 166 23.43 14.69 2.60
N ALA A 167 23.85 13.86 3.53
CA ALA A 167 23.12 13.36 4.68
C ALA A 167 21.92 12.43 4.34
N GLY A 168 21.61 11.50 5.25
CA GLY A 168 20.55 10.51 5.07
C GLY A 168 20.94 9.34 4.17
N ARG A 169 20.00 8.87 3.36
CA ARG A 169 20.21 7.75 2.43
C ARG A 169 20.18 8.24 0.98
N THR A 170 21.21 7.85 0.23
CA THR A 170 21.24 8.07 -1.22
C THR A 170 21.19 6.74 -1.95
N THR A 171 20.23 6.56 -2.85
CA THR A 171 20.06 5.35 -3.64
C THR A 171 20.08 5.73 -5.12
N GLY A 172 20.91 5.06 -5.91
CA GLY A 172 20.97 5.26 -7.35
C GLY A 172 20.90 3.94 -8.10
N SER A 173 20.18 3.91 -9.22
CA SER A 173 20.22 2.78 -10.16
C SER A 173 20.63 3.26 -11.54
N GLY A 174 21.69 2.72 -12.06
CA GLY A 174 22.38 3.22 -13.26
C GLY A 174 23.15 4.53 -13.02
N GLY A 175 24.12 4.83 -13.82
CA GLY A 175 24.89 6.06 -13.72
C GLY A 175 25.82 6.17 -12.50
N GLN A 176 26.07 7.38 -12.04
CA GLN A 176 26.95 7.65 -10.89
C GLN A 176 26.15 8.05 -9.66
N THR A 177 26.48 7.45 -8.52
CA THR A 177 25.86 7.80 -7.23
C THR A 177 26.93 8.26 -6.25
N THR A 178 26.77 9.47 -5.73
CA THR A 178 27.72 10.08 -4.78
C THR A 178 26.95 10.55 -3.55
N GLY A 179 27.47 10.29 -2.35
CA GLY A 179 26.79 10.74 -1.13
C GLY A 179 27.68 10.74 0.10
N SER A 180 27.38 11.66 1.04
CA SER A 180 27.94 11.68 2.38
C SER A 180 26.90 11.19 3.39
N GLY A 181 26.66 9.92 3.45
CA GLY A 181 25.66 9.23 4.23
C GLY A 181 25.57 7.81 3.73
N GLY A 182 24.56 7.05 4.10
CA GLY A 182 24.34 5.72 3.52
C GLY A 182 24.13 5.79 2.02
N VAL A 183 25.08 5.29 1.23
CA VAL A 183 25.01 5.28 -0.23
C VAL A 183 24.80 3.86 -0.72
N SER A 184 23.79 3.66 -1.57
CA SER A 184 23.53 2.40 -2.25
C SER A 184 23.34 2.67 -3.75
N GLY A 185 24.08 1.96 -4.59
CA GLY A 185 23.97 2.09 -6.04
C GLY A 185 23.97 0.75 -6.73
N THR A 186 23.07 0.56 -7.70
CA THR A 186 23.01 -0.62 -8.56
C THR A 186 23.32 -0.24 -10.00
N GLY A 187 24.29 -0.93 -10.61
CA GLY A 187 24.59 -0.79 -12.04
C GLY A 187 25.45 0.41 -12.44
N GLY A 188 26.09 1.11 -11.51
CA GLY A 188 26.97 2.25 -11.80
C GLY A 188 28.10 2.42 -10.79
N LYS A 189 28.85 3.51 -10.90
CA LYS A 189 29.92 3.86 -9.95
C LYS A 189 29.33 4.52 -8.71
N SER A 190 29.57 3.96 -7.52
CA SER A 190 29.19 4.57 -6.23
C SER A 190 30.43 5.10 -5.54
N THR A 191 30.44 6.38 -5.16
CA THR A 191 31.54 7.02 -4.46
C THR A 191 31.01 7.67 -3.16
N PRO A 192 31.31 7.13 -1.98
CA PRO A 192 31.03 7.80 -0.71
C PRO A 192 32.06 8.94 -0.50
N THR A 193 31.58 10.15 -0.27
CA THR A 193 32.40 11.29 0.15
C THR A 193 31.96 11.75 1.52
N GLY A 194 32.78 11.50 2.53
CA GLY A 194 32.51 12.04 3.87
C GLY A 194 32.97 11.11 4.97
N GLY A 195 33.55 11.70 6.01
CA GLY A 195 34.25 11.21 7.14
C GLY A 195 33.95 9.78 7.59
N ALA A 196 35.01 9.09 7.98
CA ALA A 196 34.98 7.78 8.58
C ALA A 196 33.88 7.70 9.65
N SER A 197 32.72 7.14 9.32
CA SER A 197 31.94 6.45 10.30
C SER A 197 32.73 5.19 10.65
N THR A 198 33.28 5.15 11.82
CA THR A 198 33.78 3.95 12.47
C THR A 198 32.59 3.00 12.75
N GLY A 199 32.01 2.50 11.69
CA GLY A 199 31.10 1.38 11.63
C GLY A 199 31.74 0.41 10.68
N GLY A 200 32.58 -0.47 11.20
CA GLY A 200 33.33 -1.44 10.45
C GLY A 200 32.39 -2.27 9.56
N SER A 201 32.41 -1.97 8.31
CA SER A 201 32.07 -2.91 7.27
C SER A 201 33.40 -3.41 6.72
N SER A 202 33.97 -4.41 7.39
CA SER A 202 34.95 -5.28 6.77
C SER A 202 34.29 -5.86 5.52
N GLY A 203 34.52 -5.22 4.39
CA GLY A 203 34.14 -5.72 3.10
C GLY A 203 34.79 -7.07 2.87
N SER A 204 34.08 -8.14 3.12
CA SER A 204 34.33 -9.40 2.44
C SER A 204 34.14 -9.14 0.96
N ALA A 205 35.26 -8.99 0.24
CA ALA A 205 35.27 -9.12 -1.20
C ALA A 205 34.80 -10.55 -1.51
N GLY A 206 33.58 -10.68 -2.03
CA GLY A 206 33.11 -11.99 -2.47
C GLY A 206 31.64 -12.26 -2.26
N ALA A 207 30.74 -11.45 -2.82
CA ALA A 207 29.44 -11.92 -3.30
C ALA A 207 28.83 -10.79 -4.13
N SER A 208 29.16 -10.75 -5.42
CA SER A 208 28.51 -9.88 -6.42
C SER A 208 27.15 -10.45 -6.86
N GLY A 209 26.41 -11.11 -5.98
CA GLY A 209 25.09 -11.67 -6.21
C GLY A 209 23.96 -10.73 -5.82
N ALA A 210 22.80 -10.89 -6.45
CA ALA A 210 21.57 -10.28 -6.01
C ALA A 210 21.24 -10.74 -4.57
N GLY A 211 20.74 -9.83 -3.73
CA GLY A 211 20.35 -10.10 -2.36
C GLY A 211 19.98 -8.85 -1.58
N VAL A 212 19.67 -9.02 -0.31
CA VAL A 212 19.30 -7.95 0.60
C VAL A 212 20.15 -8.00 1.87
N THR A 213 20.27 -6.85 2.53
CA THR A 213 20.90 -6.81 3.87
C THR A 213 19.81 -6.74 4.93
N ILE A 214 19.74 -7.77 5.76
CA ILE A 214 18.79 -7.89 6.87
C ILE A 214 19.60 -7.90 8.16
N ASN A 215 19.30 -6.99 9.06
CA ASN A 215 20.00 -6.86 10.36
C ASN A 215 21.54 -6.90 10.22
N GLY A 216 22.08 -6.21 9.21
CA GLY A 216 23.52 -6.13 8.95
C GLY A 216 24.14 -7.37 8.26
N LYS A 217 23.39 -8.45 8.08
CA LYS A 217 23.82 -9.67 7.37
C LYS A 217 23.34 -9.65 5.92
N PHE A 218 24.22 -9.92 4.97
CA PHE A 218 23.81 -10.12 3.57
C PHE A 218 23.08 -11.46 3.43
N VAL A 219 21.91 -11.43 2.82
CA VAL A 219 21.07 -12.58 2.50
C VAL A 219 20.97 -12.67 0.99
N PRO A 220 21.48 -13.75 0.36
CA PRO A 220 21.34 -13.96 -1.07
C PRO A 220 19.88 -13.96 -1.51
N LYS A 221 19.62 -13.55 -2.74
CA LYS A 221 18.26 -13.49 -3.33
C LYS A 221 17.47 -14.77 -3.10
N ASP A 222 18.09 -15.94 -3.34
CA ASP A 222 17.40 -17.22 -3.29
C ASP A 222 17.09 -17.67 -1.84
N ASN A 223 17.68 -17.01 -0.85
CA ASN A 223 17.42 -17.23 0.56
C ASN A 223 16.54 -16.13 1.18
N ALA A 224 16.15 -15.10 0.44
CA ALA A 224 15.30 -14.02 0.87
C ALA A 224 13.93 -14.15 0.20
N ILE A 225 12.98 -14.82 0.87
CA ILE A 225 11.70 -15.22 0.27
C ILE A 225 10.60 -14.28 0.75
N VAL A 226 9.92 -13.65 -0.20
CA VAL A 226 8.86 -12.67 0.07
C VAL A 226 7.48 -13.24 -0.22
N PHE A 227 6.61 -13.19 0.77
CA PHE A 227 5.17 -13.36 0.60
C PHE A 227 4.49 -11.99 0.55
N ILE A 228 3.80 -11.72 -0.56
CA ILE A 228 2.93 -10.55 -0.68
C ILE A 228 1.55 -10.98 -0.26
N HIS A 229 0.99 -10.36 0.78
CA HIS A 229 -0.34 -10.73 1.24
C HIS A 229 -1.21 -9.48 1.48
N PHE A 230 -2.42 -9.51 0.96
CA PHE A 230 -3.33 -8.38 1.10
C PHE A 230 -4.80 -8.79 1.10
N GLY A 231 -5.64 -7.92 1.62
CA GLY A 231 -7.07 -8.19 1.67
C GLY A 231 -7.85 -7.33 2.66
N HIS A 232 -9.05 -7.81 2.98
CA HIS A 232 -9.97 -7.16 3.90
C HIS A 232 -9.62 -7.45 5.39
N SER A 233 -10.61 -7.39 6.27
CA SER A 233 -10.44 -7.49 7.73
C SER A 233 -9.71 -8.76 8.20
N ASN A 234 -9.94 -9.92 7.59
CA ASN A 234 -9.19 -11.13 7.93
C ASN A 234 -7.69 -10.98 7.67
N MET A 235 -7.31 -10.38 6.54
CA MET A 235 -5.89 -10.14 6.23
C MET A 235 -5.28 -9.03 7.09
N ARG A 236 -6.04 -7.96 7.37
CA ARG A 236 -5.63 -6.88 8.28
C ARG A 236 -5.29 -7.40 9.67
N GLY A 237 -6.05 -8.37 10.11
CA GLY A 237 -6.08 -8.88 11.46
C GLY A 237 -7.33 -8.43 12.21
N ALA A 238 -8.14 -9.41 12.56
CA ALA A 238 -9.31 -9.26 13.41
C ALA A 238 -9.28 -10.24 14.59
N ALA A 239 -8.43 -11.27 14.52
CA ALA A 239 -8.37 -12.35 15.48
C ALA A 239 -7.72 -11.94 16.82
N THR A 240 -8.40 -12.26 17.90
CA THR A 240 -7.93 -12.05 19.28
C THR A 240 -8.00 -13.32 20.12
N THR A 241 -8.70 -14.35 19.67
CA THR A 241 -8.89 -15.63 20.33
C THR A 241 -8.35 -16.78 19.48
N PRO A 242 -7.90 -17.89 20.05
CA PRO A 242 -7.65 -18.12 21.47
C PRO A 242 -6.38 -17.42 21.98
N THR A 243 -6.40 -16.95 23.23
CA THR A 243 -5.27 -16.21 23.84
C THR A 243 -4.02 -17.07 24.03
N THR A 244 -4.16 -18.39 24.08
CA THR A 244 -3.07 -19.35 24.16
C THR A 244 -2.12 -19.29 22.96
N LEU A 245 -2.58 -18.81 21.79
CA LEU A 245 -1.77 -18.63 20.60
C LEU A 245 -1.16 -17.22 20.47
N THR A 246 -1.43 -16.32 21.42
CA THR A 246 -0.88 -14.96 21.40
C THR A 246 0.64 -14.93 21.21
N PRO A 247 1.46 -15.75 21.91
CA PRO A 247 2.91 -15.76 21.65
C PRO A 247 3.29 -16.14 20.22
N TYR A 248 2.58 -17.06 19.60
CA TYR A 248 2.83 -17.48 18.23
C TYR A 248 2.67 -16.34 17.20
N PHE A 249 1.73 -15.43 17.44
CA PHE A 249 1.46 -14.32 16.52
C PHE A 249 2.23 -13.04 16.85
N TYR A 250 2.53 -12.79 18.12
CA TYR A 250 3.05 -11.48 18.55
C TYR A 250 4.50 -11.52 19.01
N ASN A 251 5.07 -12.69 19.27
CA ASN A 251 6.51 -12.79 19.57
C ASN A 251 7.31 -12.76 18.27
N THR A 252 8.43 -12.05 18.33
CA THR A 252 9.36 -12.01 17.20
C THR A 252 10.25 -13.26 17.19
N GLU A 253 10.56 -13.76 15.98
CA GLU A 253 11.45 -14.88 15.75
C GLU A 253 12.49 -14.53 14.70
N ASP A 254 13.74 -14.96 14.87
CA ASP A 254 14.79 -14.73 13.87
C ASP A 254 14.51 -15.53 12.59
N GLY A 255 14.79 -14.91 11.47
CA GLY A 255 14.48 -15.48 10.15
C GLY A 255 13.06 -15.17 9.64
N LEU A 256 12.20 -14.53 10.45
CA LEU A 256 10.88 -14.04 10.06
C LEU A 256 10.85 -12.51 10.08
N TRP A 257 10.58 -11.91 8.94
CA TRP A 257 10.72 -10.48 8.74
C TRP A 257 9.45 -9.83 8.17
N SER A 258 9.20 -8.58 8.56
CA SER A 258 8.26 -7.69 7.86
C SER A 258 9.03 -6.60 7.15
N TYR A 259 8.58 -6.25 5.94
CA TYR A 259 9.17 -5.17 5.16
C TYR A 259 8.13 -4.12 4.79
N LYS A 260 8.38 -2.90 5.24
CA LYS A 260 7.57 -1.70 4.98
C LYS A 260 8.49 -0.50 4.67
N GLY A 261 9.43 -0.71 3.75
CA GLY A 261 10.51 0.22 3.45
C GLY A 261 11.79 -0.03 4.26
N SER A 262 11.72 -0.85 5.30
CA SER A 262 12.85 -1.38 6.07
C SER A 262 12.49 -2.73 6.66
N PHE A 263 13.52 -3.57 6.92
CA PHE A 263 13.31 -4.86 7.58
C PHE A 263 13.15 -4.67 9.08
N THR A 264 12.13 -5.32 9.63
CA THR A 264 11.91 -5.48 11.08
C THR A 264 11.57 -6.94 11.35
N LEU A 265 11.91 -7.46 12.53
CA LEU A 265 11.43 -8.77 12.95
C LEU A 265 9.90 -8.79 12.86
N ALA A 266 9.37 -9.84 12.24
CA ALA A 266 7.93 -9.95 12.03
C ALA A 266 7.18 -10.20 13.34
N LYS A 267 6.04 -9.57 13.47
CA LYS A 267 4.99 -9.85 14.46
C LYS A 267 3.67 -9.27 13.95
N GLU A 268 2.56 -9.76 14.42
CA GLU A 268 1.27 -9.16 14.06
C GLU A 268 1.10 -7.75 14.64
N PRO A 269 0.40 -6.87 13.92
CA PRO A 269 -0.15 -7.08 12.58
C PRO A 269 0.90 -6.92 11.48
N THR A 270 1.11 -7.98 10.69
CA THR A 270 2.02 -7.96 9.54
C THR A 270 1.43 -7.18 8.36
N ALA A 271 0.10 -7.11 8.28
CA ALA A 271 -0.66 -6.35 7.30
C ALA A 271 -1.45 -5.21 7.97
N PRO A 272 -0.78 -4.18 8.52
CA PRO A 272 -1.40 -3.26 9.45
C PRO A 272 -2.31 -2.25 8.77
N GLN A 273 -3.40 -1.94 9.48
CA GLN A 273 -4.18 -0.72 9.36
C GLN A 273 -3.95 0.15 10.60
N ALA A 274 -3.89 1.47 10.44
CA ALA A 274 -3.72 2.38 11.57
C ALA A 274 -4.80 2.15 12.65
N GLY A 275 -4.36 2.02 13.91
CA GLY A 275 -5.25 1.81 15.05
C GLY A 275 -5.69 0.37 15.32
N TYR A 276 -5.26 -0.60 14.50
CA TYR A 276 -5.55 -2.03 14.71
C TYR A 276 -4.30 -2.79 15.14
N THR A 277 -4.47 -3.66 16.12
CA THR A 277 -3.40 -4.46 16.73
C THR A 277 -3.68 -5.96 16.73
N SER A 278 -4.83 -6.38 16.22
CA SER A 278 -5.24 -7.79 16.15
C SER A 278 -4.45 -8.57 15.10
N ALA A 279 -4.40 -9.88 15.24
CA ALA A 279 -3.65 -10.74 14.33
C ALA A 279 -4.44 -11.08 13.06
N GLY A 280 -3.69 -11.16 11.94
CA GLY A 280 -4.08 -11.76 10.68
C GLY A 280 -3.27 -13.02 10.39
N PRO A 281 -3.29 -13.54 9.15
CA PRO A 281 -2.60 -14.77 8.80
C PRO A 281 -1.10 -14.59 8.52
N GLY A 282 -0.59 -13.37 8.48
CA GLY A 282 0.76 -13.12 7.96
C GLY A 282 1.86 -13.80 8.77
N MET A 283 1.87 -13.66 10.10
CA MET A 283 2.81 -14.42 10.95
C MET A 283 2.63 -15.92 10.80
N ALA A 284 1.39 -16.40 10.74
CA ALA A 284 1.11 -17.81 10.57
C ALA A 284 1.64 -18.37 9.24
N ILE A 285 1.59 -17.58 8.15
CA ILE A 285 2.20 -17.93 6.86
C ILE A 285 3.72 -18.06 7.01
N LEU A 286 4.37 -17.08 7.66
CA LEU A 286 5.83 -17.12 7.86
C LEU A 286 6.25 -18.32 8.74
N HIS A 287 5.55 -18.58 9.83
CA HIS A 287 5.81 -19.75 10.69
C HIS A 287 5.60 -21.07 9.94
N SER A 288 4.53 -21.19 9.16
CA SER A 288 4.26 -22.39 8.37
C SER A 288 5.34 -22.61 7.30
N ALA A 289 5.79 -21.53 6.66
CA ALA A 289 6.91 -21.58 5.72
C ALA A 289 8.22 -21.97 6.41
N ARG A 290 8.51 -21.40 7.59
CA ARG A 290 9.70 -21.74 8.38
C ARG A 290 9.68 -23.19 8.83
N GLY A 291 8.52 -23.69 9.25
CA GLY A 291 8.34 -25.10 9.62
C GLY A 291 8.47 -26.10 8.45
N ALA A 292 8.35 -25.61 7.21
CA ALA A 292 8.44 -26.42 6.00
C ALA A 292 9.88 -26.53 5.44
N VAL A 293 10.86 -25.82 6.01
CA VAL A 293 12.28 -25.93 5.66
C VAL A 293 13.09 -26.54 6.80
N ALA A 294 14.29 -27.04 6.51
CA ALA A 294 15.17 -27.57 7.54
C ALA A 294 15.50 -26.49 8.61
N SER A 295 15.62 -26.89 9.86
CA SER A 295 15.97 -25.98 10.97
C SER A 295 17.32 -25.30 10.78
N THR A 296 18.23 -25.92 10.02
CA THR A 296 19.54 -25.37 9.66
C THR A 296 19.52 -24.47 8.43
N SER A 297 18.35 -24.28 7.81
CA SER A 297 18.22 -23.47 6.60
C SER A 297 18.48 -21.99 6.87
N ASP A 298 19.30 -21.35 6.03
CA ASP A 298 19.58 -19.91 6.06
C ASP A 298 18.47 -19.07 5.39
N VAL A 299 17.36 -19.69 4.96
CA VAL A 299 16.24 -19.00 4.31
C VAL A 299 15.58 -18.03 5.27
N GLN A 300 15.38 -16.82 4.80
CA GLN A 300 14.70 -15.74 5.49
C GLN A 300 13.32 -15.52 4.86
N PHE A 301 12.27 -15.61 5.63
CA PHE A 301 10.90 -15.37 5.15
C PHE A 301 10.46 -13.95 5.47
N ILE A 302 9.94 -13.26 4.48
CA ILE A 302 9.65 -11.83 4.53
C ILE A 302 8.19 -11.61 4.18
N SER A 303 7.48 -10.92 5.04
CA SER A 303 6.12 -10.45 4.81
C SER A 303 6.12 -9.04 4.21
N VAL A 304 5.44 -8.87 3.08
CA VAL A 304 5.01 -7.57 2.57
C VAL A 304 3.49 -7.58 2.57
N GLY A 305 2.89 -7.06 3.62
CA GLY A 305 1.46 -7.19 3.87
C GLY A 305 0.71 -5.88 3.95
N TYR A 306 -0.52 -5.84 3.43
CA TYR A 306 -1.46 -4.75 3.62
C TYR A 306 -2.89 -5.25 3.76
N GLY A 307 -3.53 -4.91 4.87
CA GLY A 307 -4.91 -5.28 5.15
C GLY A 307 -5.72 -4.05 5.54
N GLN A 308 -6.96 -3.98 5.08
CA GLN A 308 -7.87 -2.89 5.43
C GLN A 308 -9.28 -3.45 5.64
N GLY A 309 -9.88 -3.16 6.80
CA GLY A 309 -11.27 -3.52 7.07
C GLY A 309 -12.20 -2.89 6.02
N SER A 310 -13.19 -3.64 5.59
CA SER A 310 -14.14 -3.22 4.55
C SER A 310 -13.53 -2.88 3.18
N ALA A 311 -12.30 -3.31 2.90
CA ALA A 311 -11.69 -3.13 1.59
C ALA A 311 -12.31 -4.04 0.53
N THR A 312 -12.48 -3.49 -0.65
CA THR A 312 -13.01 -4.17 -1.85
C THR A 312 -11.91 -4.40 -2.89
N THR A 313 -12.21 -5.15 -3.93
CA THR A 313 -11.28 -5.31 -5.06
C THR A 313 -10.96 -3.98 -5.77
N VAL A 314 -11.85 -2.99 -5.72
CA VAL A 314 -11.60 -1.67 -6.32
C VAL A 314 -10.45 -0.95 -5.62
N ASP A 315 -10.36 -1.07 -4.31
CA ASP A 315 -9.32 -0.43 -3.50
C ASP A 315 -7.92 -0.98 -3.79
N TYR A 316 -7.84 -2.23 -4.23
CA TYR A 316 -6.60 -2.93 -4.57
C TYR A 316 -6.25 -2.92 -6.07
N GLN A 317 -7.05 -2.29 -6.92
CA GLN A 317 -6.63 -2.02 -8.30
C GLN A 317 -5.45 -1.04 -8.35
N LYS A 318 -4.68 -1.02 -9.42
CA LYS A 318 -3.50 -0.14 -9.58
C LYS A 318 -3.83 1.34 -9.40
N SER A 319 -5.04 1.75 -9.77
CA SER A 319 -5.59 3.09 -9.54
C SER A 319 -6.22 3.28 -8.15
N GLY A 320 -6.36 2.22 -7.37
CA GLY A 320 -6.98 2.23 -6.06
C GLY A 320 -6.05 2.75 -4.96
N THR A 321 -6.61 2.87 -3.76
CA THR A 321 -5.93 3.49 -2.63
C THR A 321 -4.78 2.65 -2.07
N TYR A 322 -4.89 1.31 -2.09
CA TYR A 322 -3.98 0.44 -1.34
C TYR A 322 -2.90 -0.20 -2.19
N TYR A 323 -3.15 -0.41 -3.47
CA TYR A 323 -2.15 -0.97 -4.39
C TYR A 323 -0.79 -0.22 -4.34
N PRO A 324 -0.75 1.13 -4.46
CA PRO A 324 0.53 1.85 -4.45
C PRO A 324 1.29 1.71 -3.13
N VAL A 325 0.61 1.40 -2.03
CA VAL A 325 1.23 1.30 -0.70
C VAL A 325 2.08 0.04 -0.61
N PHE A 326 1.45 -1.15 -0.71
CA PHE A 326 2.21 -2.41 -0.56
C PHE A 326 3.11 -2.70 -1.76
N MET A 327 2.70 -2.32 -2.96
CA MET A 327 3.55 -2.44 -4.15
C MET A 327 4.73 -1.48 -4.14
N GLY A 328 4.59 -0.32 -3.49
CA GLY A 328 5.72 0.57 -3.22
C GLY A 328 6.78 -0.08 -2.31
N TRP A 329 6.38 -0.94 -1.39
CA TRP A 329 7.32 -1.73 -0.59
C TRP A 329 7.88 -2.92 -1.38
N ALA A 330 7.03 -3.72 -2.01
CA ALA A 330 7.46 -4.88 -2.79
C ALA A 330 8.41 -4.49 -3.93
N GLY A 331 8.13 -3.39 -4.63
CA GLY A 331 8.96 -2.88 -5.71
C GLY A 331 10.38 -2.51 -5.29
N GLN A 332 10.59 -2.09 -4.04
CA GLN A 332 11.94 -1.82 -3.51
C GLN A 332 12.78 -3.09 -3.35
N LEU A 333 12.14 -4.25 -3.25
CA LEU A 333 12.80 -5.55 -3.12
C LEU A 333 13.05 -6.23 -4.48
N LYS A 334 12.42 -5.74 -5.54
CA LYS A 334 12.50 -6.32 -6.89
C LYS A 334 13.95 -6.56 -7.33
N GLY A 335 14.21 -7.76 -7.84
CA GLY A 335 15.53 -8.19 -8.31
C GLY A 335 16.50 -8.67 -7.21
N ASN A 336 16.24 -8.33 -5.94
CA ASN A 336 17.09 -8.65 -4.79
C ASN A 336 16.53 -9.73 -3.86
N VAL A 337 15.30 -10.17 -4.11
CA VAL A 337 14.61 -11.24 -3.36
C VAL A 337 13.94 -12.20 -4.34
N THR A 338 13.54 -13.35 -3.85
CA THR A 338 12.63 -14.26 -4.53
C THR A 338 11.22 -14.02 -4.00
N PHE A 339 10.30 -13.66 -4.87
CA PHE A 339 8.89 -13.59 -4.51
C PHE A 339 8.31 -15.01 -4.52
N GLY A 340 7.82 -15.45 -3.36
CA GLY A 340 7.31 -16.81 -3.17
C GLY A 340 5.88 -16.96 -3.67
N ALA A 341 5.00 -16.06 -3.23
CA ALA A 341 3.58 -16.08 -3.63
C ALA A 341 2.89 -14.74 -3.38
N ILE A 342 1.75 -14.58 -4.04
CA ILE A 342 0.70 -13.60 -3.70
C ILE A 342 -0.39 -14.33 -2.91
N VAL A 343 -0.74 -13.83 -1.75
CA VAL A 343 -1.77 -14.41 -0.87
C VAL A 343 -2.90 -13.40 -0.67
N ILE A 344 -4.11 -13.78 -1.04
CA ILE A 344 -5.24 -12.83 -1.17
C ILE A 344 -6.43 -13.28 -0.33
N MET A 345 -6.98 -12.35 0.45
CA MET A 345 -8.26 -12.48 1.14
C MET A 345 -9.19 -11.33 0.75
N LEU A 346 -9.86 -11.44 -0.40
CA LEU A 346 -10.82 -10.46 -0.93
C LEU A 346 -12.12 -11.14 -1.35
N GLY A 347 -13.20 -10.37 -1.38
CA GLY A 347 -14.51 -10.81 -1.88
C GLY A 347 -15.64 -10.71 -0.85
N VAL A 348 -15.36 -10.84 0.45
CA VAL A 348 -16.39 -10.70 1.49
C VAL A 348 -17.05 -9.33 1.40
N THR A 349 -16.26 -8.27 1.44
CA THR A 349 -16.76 -6.90 1.38
C THR A 349 -17.38 -6.56 0.01
N ASP A 350 -16.82 -7.10 -1.08
CA ASP A 350 -17.43 -6.96 -2.42
C ASP A 350 -18.84 -7.57 -2.46
N GLY A 351 -19.02 -8.71 -1.80
CA GLY A 351 -20.33 -9.39 -1.68
C GLY A 351 -21.31 -8.65 -0.78
N GLU A 352 -20.83 -8.06 0.32
CA GLU A 352 -21.66 -7.28 1.25
C GLU A 352 -22.19 -5.98 0.60
N HIS A 353 -21.44 -5.39 -0.33
CA HIS A 353 -21.81 -4.19 -1.07
C HIS A 353 -22.52 -4.49 -2.40
N LEU A 354 -23.45 -5.46 -2.42
CA LEU A 354 -24.18 -5.87 -3.64
C LEU A 354 -24.86 -4.73 -4.38
N ALA A 355 -25.30 -3.69 -3.67
CA ALA A 355 -25.94 -2.52 -4.29
C ALA A 355 -24.98 -1.65 -5.12
N SER A 356 -23.67 -1.86 -5.01
CA SER A 356 -22.65 -1.02 -5.67
C SER A 356 -22.15 -1.54 -7.02
N ASN A 357 -22.79 -2.54 -7.61
CA ASN A 357 -22.37 -3.20 -8.85
C ASN A 357 -20.94 -3.80 -8.83
N LEU A 358 -20.39 -4.06 -7.64
CA LEU A 358 -19.03 -4.63 -7.52
C LEU A 358 -19.02 -6.12 -7.88
N VAL A 359 -20.11 -6.82 -7.62
CA VAL A 359 -20.17 -8.29 -7.76
C VAL A 359 -19.92 -8.76 -9.21
N PRO A 360 -20.60 -8.25 -10.24
CA PRO A 360 -20.39 -8.75 -11.61
C PRO A 360 -18.95 -8.59 -12.12
N GLY A 361 -18.28 -7.53 -11.74
CA GLY A 361 -16.90 -7.24 -12.17
C GLY A 361 -15.82 -7.85 -11.28
N PHE A 362 -16.17 -8.61 -10.23
CA PHE A 362 -15.23 -9.13 -9.26
C PHE A 362 -14.11 -9.98 -9.89
N PRO A 363 -14.37 -11.03 -10.69
CA PRO A 363 -13.29 -11.83 -11.27
C PRO A 363 -12.37 -11.01 -12.18
N THR A 364 -12.92 -10.11 -12.99
CA THR A 364 -12.13 -9.24 -13.87
C THR A 364 -11.18 -8.34 -13.08
N ARG A 365 -11.64 -7.79 -11.95
CA ARG A 365 -10.78 -6.96 -11.10
C ARG A 365 -9.67 -7.78 -10.45
N VAL A 366 -9.95 -9.00 -9.98
CA VAL A 366 -8.92 -9.88 -9.41
C VAL A 366 -7.89 -10.26 -10.47
N VAL A 367 -8.32 -10.62 -11.69
CA VAL A 367 -7.43 -10.86 -12.83
C VAL A 367 -6.51 -9.67 -13.08
N GLN A 368 -7.08 -8.46 -13.10
CA GLN A 368 -6.30 -7.24 -13.33
C GLN A 368 -5.30 -6.97 -12.21
N ILE A 369 -5.71 -7.09 -10.94
CA ILE A 369 -4.82 -6.90 -9.78
C ILE A 369 -3.63 -7.85 -9.85
N VAL A 370 -3.86 -9.14 -10.10
CA VAL A 370 -2.78 -10.14 -10.20
C VAL A 370 -1.87 -9.86 -11.39
N SER A 371 -2.45 -9.51 -12.53
CA SER A 371 -1.70 -9.14 -13.73
C SER A 371 -0.80 -7.93 -13.48
N ASP A 372 -1.32 -6.90 -12.83
CA ASP A 372 -0.57 -5.68 -12.51
C ASP A 372 0.59 -5.98 -11.53
N ILE A 373 0.35 -6.76 -10.47
CA ILE A 373 1.40 -7.17 -9.52
C ILE A 373 2.51 -7.92 -10.24
N ARG A 374 2.16 -8.93 -11.05
CA ARG A 374 3.13 -9.72 -11.81
C ARG A 374 3.94 -8.87 -12.77
N ALA A 375 3.31 -7.96 -13.47
CA ALA A 375 3.97 -7.04 -14.39
C ALA A 375 4.91 -6.06 -13.68
N ASP A 376 4.46 -5.46 -12.58
CA ASP A 376 5.25 -4.49 -11.82
C ASP A 376 6.48 -5.15 -11.16
N LEU A 377 6.36 -6.40 -10.73
CA LEU A 377 7.47 -7.17 -10.18
C LEU A 377 8.37 -7.80 -11.26
N GLY A 378 7.85 -8.02 -12.45
CA GLY A 378 8.52 -8.78 -13.51
C GLY A 378 8.49 -10.29 -13.25
N GLU A 379 7.48 -10.78 -12.55
CA GLU A 379 7.29 -12.17 -12.14
C GLU A 379 5.99 -12.75 -12.75
N PRO A 380 5.96 -13.04 -14.05
CA PRO A 380 4.71 -13.37 -14.75
C PRO A 380 4.03 -14.64 -14.26
N ASN A 381 4.79 -15.54 -13.63
CA ASN A 381 4.31 -16.84 -13.15
C ASN A 381 4.17 -16.90 -11.62
N LEU A 382 4.29 -15.77 -10.91
CA LEU A 382 4.22 -15.76 -9.45
C LEU A 382 2.94 -16.44 -8.96
N PRO A 383 3.03 -17.47 -8.10
CA PRO A 383 1.88 -18.20 -7.60
C PRO A 383 0.89 -17.31 -6.85
N VAL A 384 -0.39 -17.67 -6.92
CA VAL A 384 -1.47 -16.97 -6.22
C VAL A 384 -2.26 -17.96 -5.37
N LEU A 385 -2.34 -17.69 -4.08
CA LEU A 385 -3.15 -18.40 -3.10
C LEU A 385 -4.33 -17.48 -2.74
N PHE A 386 -5.53 -17.87 -3.13
CA PHE A 386 -6.73 -17.07 -2.92
C PHE A 386 -7.66 -17.77 -1.92
N CYS A 387 -8.11 -17.07 -0.88
CA CYS A 387 -9.06 -17.62 0.09
C CYS A 387 -10.41 -17.88 -0.58
N ASP A 388 -10.94 -19.11 -0.49
CA ASP A 388 -12.17 -19.47 -1.17
C ASP A 388 -13.44 -18.99 -0.45
N PHE A 389 -13.33 -18.70 0.85
CA PHE A 389 -14.45 -18.30 1.71
C PHE A 389 -15.68 -19.21 1.62
N GLU A 390 -15.50 -20.46 1.25
CA GLU A 390 -16.58 -21.44 1.22
C GLU A 390 -17.06 -21.75 2.64
N GLN A 391 -18.37 -21.94 2.82
CA GLN A 391 -18.93 -22.33 4.11
C GLN A 391 -18.39 -23.68 4.54
N ASN A 392 -18.00 -23.79 5.81
CA ASN A 392 -17.75 -25.08 6.39
C ASN A 392 -19.06 -25.90 6.51
N ALA A 393 -18.94 -27.21 6.61
CA ALA A 393 -20.08 -28.14 6.76
C ALA A 393 -20.93 -27.88 8.02
N THR A 394 -20.47 -27.07 8.95
CA THR A 394 -21.16 -26.73 10.20
C THR A 394 -21.95 -25.43 10.10
N GLY A 395 -21.94 -24.74 8.97
CA GLY A 395 -22.66 -23.49 8.78
C GLY A 395 -22.12 -22.30 9.59
N GLN A 396 -20.94 -22.43 10.20
CA GLN A 396 -20.34 -21.37 11.01
C GLN A 396 -19.87 -20.18 10.19
N TYR A 397 -19.66 -20.36 8.89
CA TYR A 397 -19.35 -19.29 7.95
C TYR A 397 -20.62 -18.84 7.23
N ALA A 398 -21.65 -18.48 7.99
CA ALA A 398 -22.87 -17.99 7.39
C ALA A 398 -22.75 -16.51 7.00
N ILE A 399 -21.95 -16.20 6.00
CA ILE A 399 -22.28 -15.03 5.19
C ILE A 399 -23.52 -15.41 4.41
N THR A 400 -24.65 -15.27 5.09
CA THR A 400 -25.96 -15.71 4.63
C THR A 400 -26.41 -14.85 3.45
N GLY A 401 -27.06 -15.46 2.49
CA GLY A 401 -27.69 -14.75 1.37
C GLY A 401 -26.79 -14.57 0.17
N ALA A 402 -26.70 -13.34 -0.30
CA ALA A 402 -26.07 -13.03 -1.57
C ALA A 402 -24.57 -13.35 -1.68
N TYR A 403 -23.84 -13.34 -0.58
CA TYR A 403 -22.42 -13.71 -0.62
C TYR A 403 -22.22 -15.17 -1.03
N GLY A 404 -22.79 -16.12 -0.28
CA GLY A 404 -22.59 -17.55 -0.57
C GLY A 404 -23.15 -17.96 -1.93
N THR A 405 -24.30 -17.41 -2.33
CA THR A 405 -24.95 -17.74 -3.61
C THR A 405 -24.33 -17.07 -4.82
N VAL A 406 -23.70 -15.92 -4.66
CA VAL A 406 -23.16 -15.13 -5.79
C VAL A 406 -21.64 -15.07 -5.79
N MET A 407 -21.01 -14.74 -4.65
CA MET A 407 -19.57 -14.51 -4.60
C MET A 407 -18.75 -15.81 -4.65
N VAL A 408 -19.16 -16.87 -3.95
CA VAL A 408 -18.43 -18.14 -3.98
C VAL A 408 -18.32 -18.72 -5.40
N PRO A 409 -19.40 -18.77 -6.20
CA PRO A 409 -19.28 -19.12 -7.62
C PRO A 409 -18.34 -18.26 -8.44
N LEU A 410 -18.25 -16.95 -8.16
CA LEU A 410 -17.31 -16.06 -8.85
C LEU A 410 -15.85 -16.32 -8.42
N ILE A 411 -15.62 -16.56 -7.14
CA ILE A 411 -14.30 -16.94 -6.63
C ILE A 411 -13.86 -18.27 -7.26
N LYS A 412 -14.75 -19.25 -7.37
CA LYS A 412 -14.47 -20.56 -7.97
C LYS A 412 -14.10 -20.50 -9.46
N GLN A 413 -14.37 -19.40 -10.15
CA GLN A 413 -13.94 -19.18 -11.54
C GLN A 413 -12.47 -18.75 -11.65
N LEU A 414 -11.88 -18.19 -10.59
CA LEU A 414 -10.55 -17.57 -10.63
C LEU A 414 -9.44 -18.53 -11.11
N PRO A 415 -9.40 -19.82 -10.71
CA PRO A 415 -8.37 -20.75 -11.21
C PRO A 415 -8.42 -20.96 -12.74
N GLY A 416 -9.57 -20.82 -13.36
CA GLY A 416 -9.72 -20.88 -14.81
C GLY A 416 -9.35 -19.60 -15.54
N LEU A 417 -9.22 -18.48 -14.81
CA LEU A 417 -8.94 -17.15 -15.38
C LEU A 417 -7.48 -16.69 -15.10
N ILE A 418 -6.85 -17.21 -14.07
CA ILE A 418 -5.52 -16.79 -13.61
C ILE A 418 -4.63 -18.01 -13.53
N SER A 419 -3.58 -18.06 -14.36
CA SER A 419 -2.59 -19.13 -14.31
C SER A 419 -1.87 -19.16 -12.95
N ASN A 420 -1.49 -20.34 -12.47
CA ASN A 420 -0.84 -20.53 -11.16
C ASN A 420 -1.64 -19.92 -10.00
N LEU A 421 -2.96 -19.96 -10.06
CA LEU A 421 -3.83 -19.63 -8.94
C LEU A 421 -4.50 -20.90 -8.42
N VAL A 422 -4.45 -21.09 -7.10
CA VAL A 422 -5.23 -22.09 -6.39
C VAL A 422 -6.08 -21.43 -5.31
N LEU A 423 -7.25 -22.01 -5.06
CA LEU A 423 -8.10 -21.62 -3.94
C LEU A 423 -7.61 -22.34 -2.69
N VAL A 424 -7.49 -21.60 -1.60
CA VAL A 424 -7.15 -22.14 -0.28
C VAL A 424 -8.45 -22.38 0.46
N PRO A 425 -8.83 -23.65 0.73
CA PRO A 425 -10.11 -23.97 1.32
C PRO A 425 -10.24 -23.44 2.76
N THR A 426 -11.47 -23.10 3.12
CA THR A 426 -11.83 -22.59 4.45
C THR A 426 -12.73 -23.56 5.25
N ASP A 427 -13.09 -24.68 4.68
CA ASP A 427 -13.89 -25.70 5.37
C ASP A 427 -13.20 -26.17 6.67
N GLY A 428 -13.97 -26.19 7.77
CA GLY A 428 -13.48 -26.58 9.09
C GLY A 428 -12.53 -25.56 9.76
N ILE A 429 -12.32 -24.40 9.18
CA ILE A 429 -11.55 -23.32 9.83
C ILE A 429 -12.32 -22.75 11.01
N GLU A 430 -11.62 -22.56 12.13
CA GLU A 430 -12.20 -21.96 13.33
C GLU A 430 -12.40 -20.45 13.19
N MET A 431 -13.53 -19.97 13.72
CA MET A 431 -13.98 -18.59 13.59
C MET A 431 -14.21 -17.98 14.97
N GLN A 432 -13.85 -16.70 15.14
CA GLN A 432 -14.23 -15.98 16.36
C GLN A 432 -15.61 -15.32 16.27
N ASP A 433 -16.10 -15.09 15.07
CA ASP A 433 -17.43 -14.56 14.77
C ASP A 433 -17.90 -15.05 13.39
N ASN A 434 -18.97 -14.47 12.85
CA ASN A 434 -19.53 -14.90 11.56
C ASN A 434 -18.64 -14.57 10.34
N HIS A 435 -17.59 -13.76 10.49
CA HIS A 435 -16.80 -13.22 9.37
C HIS A 435 -15.31 -13.46 9.53
N HIS A 436 -14.83 -13.54 10.77
CA HIS A 436 -13.41 -13.49 11.04
C HIS A 436 -12.90 -14.81 11.59
N PHE A 437 -11.80 -15.26 11.05
CA PHE A 437 -11.05 -16.37 11.62
C PHE A 437 -10.56 -15.98 13.03
N ASP A 438 -10.55 -16.93 13.93
CA ASP A 438 -9.80 -16.79 15.16
C ASP A 438 -8.29 -17.07 14.94
N LEU A 439 -7.48 -17.06 15.99
CA LEU A 439 -6.04 -17.31 15.87
C LEU A 439 -5.73 -18.73 15.38
N GLN A 440 -6.53 -19.74 15.81
CA GLN A 440 -6.35 -21.10 15.34
C GLN A 440 -6.73 -21.21 13.86
N GLY A 441 -7.84 -20.59 13.47
CA GLY A 441 -8.27 -20.54 12.07
C GLY A 441 -7.23 -19.89 11.14
N HIS A 442 -6.62 -18.79 11.56
CA HIS A 442 -5.52 -18.20 10.79
C HIS A 442 -4.31 -19.12 10.69
N LYS A 443 -3.95 -19.82 11.75
CA LYS A 443 -2.85 -20.78 11.78
C LYS A 443 -3.11 -21.95 10.84
N ASP A 444 -4.31 -22.53 10.90
CA ASP A 444 -4.67 -23.68 10.08
C ASP A 444 -4.77 -23.31 8.61
N TRP A 445 -5.37 -22.15 8.31
CA TRP A 445 -5.43 -21.65 6.94
C TRP A 445 -4.03 -21.37 6.36
N ALA A 446 -3.14 -20.79 7.12
CA ALA A 446 -1.75 -20.56 6.71
C ALA A 446 -1.00 -21.88 6.44
N GLY A 447 -1.26 -22.91 7.24
CA GLY A 447 -0.76 -24.28 7.00
C GLY A 447 -1.22 -24.81 5.64
N ARG A 448 -2.49 -24.59 5.28
CA ARG A 448 -3.03 -24.97 3.96
C ARG A 448 -2.37 -24.20 2.83
N VAL A 449 -2.10 -22.90 3.01
CA VAL A 449 -1.35 -22.09 2.03
C VAL A 449 -0.02 -22.76 1.68
N ILE A 450 0.79 -23.09 2.68
CA ILE A 450 2.10 -23.68 2.45
C ILE A 450 2.00 -25.11 1.89
N SER A 451 1.06 -25.91 2.38
CA SER A 451 0.80 -27.27 1.86
C SER A 451 0.42 -27.25 0.36
N LEU A 452 -0.41 -26.29 -0.06
CA LEU A 452 -0.77 -26.09 -1.46
C LEU A 452 0.42 -25.65 -2.30
N MET A 453 1.28 -24.78 -1.78
CA MET A 453 2.52 -24.41 -2.46
C MET A 453 3.44 -25.60 -2.67
N GLN A 454 3.58 -26.49 -1.66
CA GLN A 454 4.39 -27.70 -1.75
C GLN A 454 3.81 -28.68 -2.78
N SER A 455 2.50 -28.94 -2.74
CA SER A 455 1.85 -29.88 -3.67
C SER A 455 1.86 -29.41 -5.13
N ASN A 456 1.95 -28.11 -5.37
CA ASN A 456 2.09 -27.53 -6.71
C ASN A 456 3.55 -27.27 -7.13
N ASN A 457 4.54 -27.70 -6.34
CA ASN A 457 5.96 -27.45 -6.56
C ASN A 457 6.33 -25.95 -6.61
N TRP A 458 5.60 -25.12 -5.88
CA TRP A 458 5.86 -23.68 -5.74
C TRP A 458 6.66 -23.33 -4.47
N PHE A 459 7.04 -24.34 -3.70
CA PHE A 459 7.83 -24.20 -2.48
C PHE A 459 9.15 -25.00 -2.63
N PRO A 460 10.14 -24.49 -3.39
CA PRO A 460 11.38 -25.20 -3.70
C PRO A 460 12.41 -25.16 -2.56
N TRP A 461 12.16 -24.38 -1.52
CA TRP A 461 13.09 -24.18 -0.41
C TRP A 461 13.10 -25.39 0.54
N LYS A 462 14.31 -25.72 1.06
CA LYS A 462 14.52 -26.91 1.90
C LYS A 462 15.22 -26.53 3.20
#